data_bf3865027d4208d5f0806a0385f0d39a
#
_entry.id   bf3865027d4208d5f0806a0385f0d39a
#
_cell.length_a   1.000
_cell.length_b   1.000
_cell.length_c   1.000
_cell.angle_alpha   90.00
_cell.angle_beta   90.00
_cell.angle_gamma   90.00
#
_symmetry.space_group_name_H-M   'P 1'
#
loop_
_entity.id
_entity.type
_entity.pdbx_description
1 polymer ?
#
loop_
_entity_poly.entity_id
_entity_poly.type
_entity_poly.pdbx_seq_one_letter_code
_entity_poly.pdbx_strand_id
1 'polypeptide(L)'
;MKAIVYTRYGPPEVLQLQEIPKPDPSDHEVLVKVHATTVTIGDCRMRSFTVPPGQWLFARLYLGIFGPRRPILGMELAGEVEAVGKIVTRFKPGHPVFASTFEANFGGYAEYKCFPENGVLAIKPANLSFGEAAASVEGGITALRC
;
A
#
# COMPACT_ATOMS: atom_id res chain seq x y z
N MET A 1 -4.67 15.33 0.03
CA MET A 1 -5.18 14.12 0.69
C MET A 1 -4.46 13.88 2.00
N LYS A 2 -5.11 13.20 2.94
CA LYS A 2 -4.46 12.80 4.20
C LYS A 2 -3.68 11.51 4.01
N ALA A 3 -2.52 11.42 4.66
CA ALA A 3 -1.71 10.21 4.72
C ALA A 3 -0.96 10.13 6.06
N ILE A 4 -0.64 8.91 6.49
CA ILE A 4 0.24 8.67 7.63
C ILE A 4 1.66 8.53 7.11
N VAL A 5 2.51 9.49 7.46
CA VAL A 5 3.88 9.63 6.96
C VAL A 5 4.87 9.41 8.10
N TYR A 6 6.01 8.78 7.80
CA TYR A 6 7.16 8.74 8.72
C TYR A 6 8.44 9.14 7.98
N THR A 7 9.27 9.93 8.64
CA THR A 7 10.52 10.46 8.08
C THR A 7 11.78 9.84 8.69
N ARG A 8 11.61 9.06 9.75
CA ARG A 8 12.69 8.35 10.46
C ARG A 8 12.19 7.00 10.96
N TYR A 9 13.08 6.05 11.09
CA TYR A 9 12.79 4.77 11.73
C TYR A 9 12.63 4.95 13.25
N GLY A 10 11.75 4.16 13.85
CA GLY A 10 11.54 4.24 15.30
C GLY A 10 10.24 3.61 15.79
N PRO A 11 9.84 3.93 17.02
CA PRO A 11 8.59 3.48 17.63
C PRO A 11 7.36 4.12 16.95
N PRO A 12 6.11 3.74 17.31
CA PRO A 12 4.89 4.23 16.65
C PRO A 12 4.75 5.77 16.57
N GLU A 13 5.34 6.47 17.50
CA GLU A 13 5.31 7.95 17.60
C GLU A 13 5.99 8.66 16.43
N VAL A 14 6.73 7.94 15.59
CA VAL A 14 7.31 8.52 14.35
C VAL A 14 6.27 8.70 13.24
N LEU A 15 5.10 8.07 13.38
CA LEU A 15 3.99 8.18 12.44
C LEU A 15 3.24 9.51 12.63
N GLN A 16 3.08 10.26 11.58
CA GLN A 16 2.42 11.57 11.60
C GLN A 16 1.35 11.64 10.52
N LEU A 17 0.16 12.11 10.89
CA LEU A 17 -0.88 12.45 9.92
C LEU A 17 -0.49 13.76 9.23
N GLN A 18 -0.38 13.73 7.91
CA GLN A 18 -0.02 14.89 7.08
C GLN A 18 -0.99 15.05 5.91
N GLU A 19 -1.13 16.29 5.46
CA GLU A 19 -1.76 16.58 4.16
C GLU A 19 -0.69 16.61 3.07
N ILE A 20 -0.88 15.81 2.04
CA ILE A 20 0.02 15.71 0.89
C ILE A 20 -0.79 15.87 -0.41
N PRO A 21 -0.16 16.21 -1.53
CA PRO A 21 -0.86 16.24 -2.82
C PRO A 21 -1.52 14.89 -3.13
N LYS A 22 -2.73 14.92 -3.66
CA LYS A 22 -3.39 13.73 -4.19
C LYS A 22 -2.68 13.32 -5.48
N PRO A 23 -2.32 12.04 -5.66
CA PRO A 23 -1.68 11.60 -6.89
C PRO A 23 -2.67 11.58 -8.05
N ASP A 24 -2.18 11.86 -9.24
CA ASP A 24 -2.91 11.66 -10.49
C ASP A 24 -2.41 10.37 -11.16
N PRO A 25 -3.31 9.51 -11.66
CA PRO A 25 -2.91 8.28 -12.33
C PRO A 25 -2.25 8.58 -13.69
N SER A 26 -1.12 7.94 -13.95
CA SER A 26 -0.53 7.93 -15.29
C SER A 26 -1.41 7.14 -16.28
N ASP A 27 -1.06 7.16 -17.58
CA ASP A 27 -1.89 6.54 -18.62
C ASP A 27 -2.18 5.04 -18.38
N HIS A 28 -1.31 4.32 -17.67
CA HIS A 28 -1.42 2.89 -17.34
C HIS A 28 -1.88 2.61 -15.89
N GLU A 29 -2.25 3.63 -15.14
CA GLU A 29 -2.54 3.47 -13.72
C GLU A 29 -4.02 3.66 -13.39
N VAL A 30 -4.38 3.06 -12.26
CA VAL A 30 -5.69 3.15 -11.64
C VAL A 30 -5.53 3.91 -10.32
N LEU A 31 -6.28 4.98 -10.12
CA LEU A 31 -6.37 5.69 -8.84
C LEU A 31 -7.44 5.04 -7.98
N VAL A 32 -7.04 4.52 -6.84
CA VAL A 32 -7.93 3.90 -5.85
C VAL A 32 -8.13 4.84 -4.67
N LYS A 33 -9.39 5.12 -4.36
CA LYS A 33 -9.80 5.73 -3.09
C LYS A 33 -9.84 4.64 -2.02
N VAL A 34 -8.99 4.76 -1.03
CA VAL A 34 -8.82 3.74 0.01
C VAL A 34 -9.96 3.82 1.03
N HIS A 35 -10.65 2.71 1.26
CA HIS A 35 -11.68 2.57 2.27
C HIS A 35 -11.20 1.81 3.51
N ALA A 36 -10.28 0.87 3.32
CA ALA A 36 -9.70 0.08 4.40
C ALA A 36 -8.25 -0.31 4.07
N THR A 37 -7.45 -0.37 5.09
CA THR A 37 -6.07 -0.90 5.08
C THR A 37 -5.83 -1.62 6.40
N THR A 38 -4.79 -2.43 6.47
CA THR A 38 -4.41 -3.16 7.69
C THR A 38 -3.06 -2.72 8.20
N VAL A 39 -2.77 -3.04 9.44
CA VAL A 39 -1.44 -2.89 10.03
C VAL A 39 -0.82 -4.28 10.15
N THR A 40 0.17 -4.57 9.33
CA THR A 40 0.85 -5.86 9.29
C THR A 40 2.13 -5.86 10.12
N ILE A 41 2.63 -7.06 10.44
CA ILE A 41 3.96 -7.19 11.07
C ILE A 41 5.07 -6.64 10.17
N GLY A 42 4.88 -6.68 8.86
CA GLY A 42 5.79 -6.10 7.87
C GLY A 42 5.89 -4.57 8.02
N ASP A 43 4.75 -3.89 8.15
CA ASP A 43 4.72 -2.44 8.40
C ASP A 43 5.46 -2.08 9.70
N CYS A 44 5.23 -2.85 10.76
CA CYS A 44 5.90 -2.65 12.05
C CYS A 44 7.42 -2.81 11.92
N ARG A 45 7.89 -3.85 11.22
CA ARG A 45 9.32 -4.10 11.01
C ARG A 45 9.97 -3.03 10.14
N MET A 46 9.29 -2.58 9.09
CA MET A 46 9.79 -1.50 8.22
C MET A 46 9.89 -0.19 8.99
N ARG A 47 8.84 0.18 9.72
CA ARG A 47 8.82 1.38 10.55
C ARG A 47 9.94 1.40 11.59
N SER A 48 10.12 0.30 12.32
CA SER A 48 11.12 0.19 13.39
C SER A 48 12.52 -0.15 12.89
N PHE A 49 12.67 -0.47 11.59
CA PHE A 49 13.89 -1.01 11.01
C PHE A 49 14.37 -2.29 11.70
N THR A 50 13.43 -3.17 12.05
CA THR A 50 13.76 -4.47 12.66
C THR A 50 14.03 -5.49 11.57
N VAL A 51 15.30 -5.83 11.37
CA VAL A 51 15.77 -6.77 10.34
C VAL A 51 16.53 -7.92 10.96
N PRO A 52 16.53 -9.12 10.31
CA PRO A 52 17.32 -10.24 10.78
C PRO A 52 18.82 -9.93 10.88
N PRO A 53 19.55 -10.56 11.80
CA PRO A 53 21.01 -10.45 11.87
C PRO A 53 21.66 -10.77 10.52
N GLY A 54 22.64 -9.96 10.12
CA GLY A 54 23.37 -10.12 8.86
C GLY A 54 22.72 -9.47 7.63
N GLN A 55 21.46 -9.04 7.70
CA GLN A 55 20.77 -8.37 6.59
C GLN A 55 20.73 -6.83 6.73
N TRP A 56 21.32 -6.29 7.76
CA TRP A 56 21.25 -4.87 8.10
C TRP A 56 21.71 -3.95 6.95
N LEU A 57 22.83 -4.28 6.30
CA LEU A 57 23.38 -3.46 5.22
C LEU A 57 22.47 -3.46 4.00
N PHE A 58 21.99 -4.63 3.57
CA PHE A 58 21.06 -4.74 2.43
C PHE A 58 19.74 -4.02 2.72
N ALA A 59 19.21 -4.18 3.93
CA ALA A 59 17.99 -3.48 4.34
C ALA A 59 18.18 -1.96 4.34
N ARG A 60 19.32 -1.44 4.78
CA ARG A 60 19.65 0.00 4.71
C ARG A 60 19.74 0.51 3.28
N LEU A 61 20.35 -0.23 2.38
CA LEU A 61 20.42 0.13 0.97
C LEU A 61 19.04 0.13 0.32
N TYR A 62 18.17 -0.83 0.66
CA TYR A 62 16.85 -0.97 0.10
C TYR A 62 15.83 0.02 0.69
N LEU A 63 15.74 0.09 2.02
CA LEU A 63 14.77 0.91 2.74
C LEU A 63 15.19 2.37 2.89
N GLY A 64 16.49 2.65 2.90
CA GLY A 64 17.06 3.99 3.00
C GLY A 64 18.11 4.13 4.09
N ILE A 65 19.23 4.78 3.76
CA ILE A 65 20.39 4.93 4.65
C ILE A 65 20.14 6.01 5.71
N PHE A 66 19.67 7.17 5.29
CA PHE A 66 19.47 8.35 6.15
C PHE A 66 18.04 8.48 6.68
N GLY A 67 17.11 7.68 6.14
CA GLY A 67 15.69 7.68 6.47
C GLY A 67 14.92 6.80 5.49
N PRO A 68 13.62 6.58 5.72
CA PRO A 68 12.82 5.77 4.83
C PRO A 68 12.70 6.41 3.43
N ARG A 69 13.02 5.65 2.40
CA ARG A 69 12.80 6.07 1.00
C ARG A 69 11.32 6.12 0.64
N ARG A 70 10.50 5.36 1.36
CA ARG A 70 9.07 5.25 1.16
C ARG A 70 8.37 5.71 2.42
N PRO A 71 7.97 6.99 2.48
CA PRO A 71 7.50 7.60 3.72
C PRO A 71 6.07 7.20 4.12
N ILE A 72 5.34 6.48 3.27
CA ILE A 72 4.00 6.00 3.55
C ILE A 72 4.01 4.48 3.52
N LEU A 73 3.64 3.86 4.63
CA LEU A 73 3.51 2.41 4.79
C LEU A 73 2.13 1.91 4.34
N GLY A 74 1.79 0.69 4.72
CA GLY A 74 0.57 -0.02 4.38
C GLY A 74 0.82 -0.98 3.22
N MET A 75 0.83 -2.29 3.54
CA MET A 75 1.16 -3.36 2.58
C MET A 75 -0.03 -3.82 1.78
N GLU A 76 -1.23 -3.57 2.26
CA GLU A 76 -2.47 -4.02 1.62
C GLU A 76 -3.58 -3.00 1.83
N LEU A 77 -4.52 -2.97 0.91
CA LEU A 77 -5.68 -2.10 0.99
C LEU A 77 -6.88 -2.65 0.22
N ALA A 78 -8.04 -2.10 0.53
CA ALA A 78 -9.23 -2.23 -0.29
C ALA A 78 -9.92 -0.87 -0.42
N GLY A 79 -10.55 -0.64 -1.56
CA GLY A 79 -11.16 0.65 -1.87
C GLY A 79 -11.93 0.60 -3.18
N GLU A 80 -12.19 1.76 -3.71
CA GLU A 80 -12.94 1.95 -4.95
C GLU A 80 -12.08 2.70 -5.98
N VAL A 81 -12.15 2.29 -7.22
CA VAL A 81 -11.51 2.99 -8.32
C VAL A 81 -12.18 4.35 -8.48
N GLU A 82 -11.42 5.43 -8.31
CA GLU A 82 -11.90 6.80 -8.51
C GLU A 82 -11.67 7.29 -9.95
N ALA A 83 -10.50 7.00 -10.49
CA ALA A 83 -10.10 7.38 -11.83
C ALA A 83 -9.17 6.34 -12.45
N VAL A 84 -9.09 6.36 -13.77
CA VAL A 84 -8.22 5.46 -14.54
C VAL A 84 -7.45 6.26 -15.60
N GLY A 85 -6.24 5.83 -15.90
CA GLY A 85 -5.43 6.37 -16.99
C GLY A 85 -6.03 6.05 -18.37
N LYS A 86 -5.59 6.75 -19.40
CA LYS A 86 -6.20 6.74 -20.75
C LYS A 86 -6.23 5.39 -21.43
N ILE A 87 -5.27 4.51 -21.14
CA ILE A 87 -5.13 3.21 -21.80
C ILE A 87 -5.50 2.03 -20.88
N VAL A 88 -5.99 2.32 -19.68
CA VAL A 88 -6.54 1.30 -18.78
C VAL A 88 -7.82 0.71 -19.35
N THR A 89 -7.90 -0.61 -19.39
CA THR A 89 -9.03 -1.35 -19.97
C THR A 89 -9.73 -2.29 -18.97
N ARG A 90 -9.01 -2.77 -17.96
CA ARG A 90 -9.50 -3.79 -16.99
C ARG A 90 -10.38 -3.21 -15.89
N PHE A 91 -10.17 -1.95 -15.55
CA PHE A 91 -10.86 -1.29 -14.44
C PHE A 91 -11.62 -0.07 -14.93
N LYS A 92 -12.66 0.31 -14.17
CA LYS A 92 -13.48 1.51 -14.42
C LYS A 92 -13.76 2.21 -13.10
N PRO A 93 -13.98 3.54 -13.08
CA PRO A 93 -14.47 4.25 -11.90
C PRO A 93 -15.70 3.56 -11.30
N GLY A 94 -15.72 3.47 -9.97
CA GLY A 94 -16.76 2.77 -9.20
C GLY A 94 -16.49 1.28 -8.97
N HIS A 95 -15.47 0.66 -9.58
CA HIS A 95 -15.13 -0.73 -9.29
C HIS A 95 -14.59 -0.87 -7.87
N PRO A 96 -15.19 -1.73 -7.02
CA PRO A 96 -14.61 -2.08 -5.74
C PRO A 96 -13.40 -3.01 -5.96
N VAL A 97 -12.28 -2.66 -5.35
CA VAL A 97 -11.00 -3.37 -5.56
C VAL A 97 -10.29 -3.64 -4.24
N PHE A 98 -9.39 -4.60 -4.26
CA PHE A 98 -8.43 -4.86 -3.18
C PHE A 98 -7.06 -5.18 -3.78
N ALA A 99 -5.99 -4.88 -3.05
CA ALA A 99 -4.65 -4.89 -3.61
C ALA A 99 -3.56 -5.14 -2.58
N SER A 100 -2.48 -5.80 -3.01
CA SER A 100 -1.18 -5.71 -2.35
C SER A 100 -0.44 -4.47 -2.86
N THR A 101 0.10 -3.69 -1.96
CA THR A 101 0.89 -2.50 -2.30
C THR A 101 2.38 -2.79 -2.33
N PHE A 102 2.80 -4.02 -2.00
CA PHE A 102 4.21 -4.39 -1.84
C PHE A 102 5.03 -4.07 -3.10
N GLU A 103 4.55 -4.51 -4.27
CA GLU A 103 5.20 -4.22 -5.56
C GLU A 103 4.92 -2.79 -6.09
N ALA A 104 3.92 -2.11 -5.53
CA ALA A 104 3.54 -0.74 -5.86
C ALA A 104 4.15 0.31 -4.92
N ASN A 105 5.31 0.02 -4.33
CA ASN A 105 6.04 0.92 -3.43
C ASN A 105 5.31 1.28 -2.13
N PHE A 106 4.49 0.40 -1.57
CA PHE A 106 3.66 0.60 -0.37
C PHE A 106 2.66 1.75 -0.55
N GLY A 107 2.23 2.39 0.54
CA GLY A 107 1.36 3.57 0.45
C GLY A 107 -0.10 3.32 0.78
N GLY A 108 -0.43 2.18 1.43
CA GLY A 108 -1.79 1.88 1.87
C GLY A 108 -2.32 2.82 2.96
N TYR A 109 -1.44 3.51 3.70
CA TYR A 109 -1.83 4.47 4.75
C TYR A 109 -2.08 5.88 4.21
N ALA A 110 -2.81 5.98 3.10
CA ALA A 110 -3.22 7.22 2.49
C ALA A 110 -4.66 7.10 1.98
N GLU A 111 -5.34 8.24 1.80
CA GLU A 111 -6.71 8.25 1.26
C GLU A 111 -6.77 7.80 -0.19
N TYR A 112 -5.67 7.93 -0.94
CA TYR A 112 -5.60 7.55 -2.36
C TYR A 112 -4.26 6.91 -2.69
N LYS A 113 -4.30 5.92 -3.59
CA LYS A 113 -3.12 5.23 -4.11
C LYS A 113 -3.27 4.91 -5.59
N CYS A 114 -2.23 5.18 -6.39
CA CYS A 114 -2.16 4.72 -7.78
C CYS A 114 -1.56 3.32 -7.85
N PHE A 115 -2.10 2.50 -8.74
CA PHE A 115 -1.61 1.16 -9.06
C PHE A 115 -1.46 0.99 -10.56
N PRO A 116 -0.40 0.35 -11.05
CA PRO A 116 -0.37 -0.13 -12.42
C PRO A 116 -1.56 -1.07 -12.68
N GLU A 117 -2.20 -0.98 -13.84
CA GLU A 117 -3.32 -1.85 -14.22
C GLU A 117 -2.97 -3.35 -14.12
N ASN A 118 -1.73 -3.69 -14.44
CA ASN A 118 -1.19 -5.05 -14.39
C ASN A 118 -0.56 -5.41 -13.04
N GLY A 119 -0.68 -4.54 -12.04
CA GLY A 119 -0.19 -4.79 -10.68
C GLY A 119 -1.05 -5.80 -9.92
N VAL A 120 -0.70 -6.01 -8.64
CA VAL A 120 -1.44 -6.91 -7.74
C VAL A 120 -2.71 -6.19 -7.24
N LEU A 121 -3.64 -6.00 -8.16
CA LEU A 121 -4.95 -5.35 -7.98
C LEU A 121 -6.04 -6.23 -8.58
N ALA A 122 -7.11 -6.49 -7.83
CA ALA A 122 -8.24 -7.31 -8.27
C ALA A 122 -9.58 -6.72 -7.84
N ILE A 123 -10.65 -7.13 -8.54
CA ILE A 123 -12.02 -6.80 -8.13
C ILE A 123 -12.31 -7.47 -6.78
N LYS A 124 -12.83 -6.69 -5.86
CA LYS A 124 -13.23 -7.17 -4.53
C LYS A 124 -14.44 -8.11 -4.65
N PRO A 125 -14.43 -9.29 -4.03
CA PRO A 125 -15.59 -10.17 -3.94
C PRO A 125 -16.79 -9.43 -3.33
N ALA A 126 -17.98 -9.62 -3.90
CA ALA A 126 -19.19 -8.90 -3.48
C ALA A 126 -19.63 -9.20 -2.03
N ASN A 127 -19.31 -10.41 -1.55
CA ASN A 127 -19.65 -10.89 -0.21
C ASN A 127 -18.69 -10.43 0.90
N LEU A 128 -17.60 -9.72 0.57
CA LEU A 128 -16.67 -9.20 1.57
C LEU A 128 -16.87 -7.70 1.76
N SER A 129 -16.75 -7.23 2.98
CA SER A 129 -16.54 -5.81 3.27
C SER A 129 -15.15 -5.35 2.80
N PHE A 130 -14.91 -4.04 2.73
CA PHE A 130 -13.57 -3.53 2.40
C PHE A 130 -12.53 -3.93 3.45
N GLY A 131 -12.90 -3.97 4.74
CA GLY A 131 -12.01 -4.41 5.81
C GLY A 131 -11.60 -5.88 5.67
N GLU A 132 -12.55 -6.78 5.41
CA GLU A 132 -12.28 -8.21 5.19
C GLU A 132 -11.44 -8.42 3.92
N ALA A 133 -11.77 -7.71 2.84
CA ALA A 133 -11.01 -7.79 1.61
C ALA A 133 -9.56 -7.32 1.79
N ALA A 134 -9.33 -6.19 2.46
CA ALA A 134 -7.98 -5.73 2.76
C ALA A 134 -7.20 -6.77 3.58
N ALA A 135 -7.79 -7.29 4.67
CA ALA A 135 -7.14 -8.25 5.56
C ALA A 135 -6.85 -9.61 4.91
N SER A 136 -7.53 -9.95 3.81
CA SER A 136 -7.35 -11.22 3.11
C SER A 136 -6.19 -11.22 2.10
N VAL A 137 -5.62 -10.07 1.74
CA VAL A 137 -4.64 -9.95 0.65
C VAL A 137 -3.35 -10.71 0.98
N GLU A 138 -2.56 -10.22 1.93
CA GLU A 138 -1.25 -10.81 2.25
C GLU A 138 -1.39 -12.18 2.93
N GLY A 139 -2.39 -12.32 3.81
CA GLY A 139 -2.71 -13.59 4.43
C GLY A 139 -3.11 -14.65 3.41
N GLY A 140 -3.97 -14.31 2.45
CA GLY A 140 -4.40 -15.20 1.37
C GLY A 140 -3.27 -15.58 0.42
N ILE A 141 -2.46 -14.62 -0.03
CA ILE A 141 -1.30 -14.88 -0.88
C ILE A 141 -0.30 -15.81 -0.18
N THR A 142 -0.05 -15.58 1.10
CA THR A 142 0.86 -16.41 1.89
C THR A 142 0.32 -17.83 2.03
N ALA A 143 -0.96 -17.99 2.39
CA ALA A 143 -1.58 -19.29 2.55
C ALA A 143 -1.62 -20.11 1.25
N LEU A 144 -1.76 -19.47 0.10
CA LEU A 144 -1.75 -20.14 -1.20
C LEU A 144 -0.35 -20.58 -1.66
N ARG A 145 0.71 -20.05 -1.07
CA ARG A 145 2.11 -20.39 -1.40
C ARG A 145 2.74 -21.42 -0.44
N CYS A 146 2.08 -21.76 0.64
CA CYS A 146 2.47 -22.82 1.57
C CYS A 146 1.84 -24.15 1.22
#